data_736933e3fc1deb7c386b4eb91c72d829
#
_entry.id   736933e3fc1deb7c386b4eb91c72d829
#
_cell.length_a   1.000
_cell.length_b   1.000
_cell.length_c   1.000
_cell.angle_alpha   90.00
_cell.angle_beta   90.00
_cell.angle_gamma   90.00
#
_symmetry.space_group_name_H-M   'P 1'
#
loop_
_entity.id
_entity.type
_entity.pdbx_description
1 polymer ?
#
loop_
_entity_poly.entity_id
_entity_poly.type
_entity_poly.pdbx_seq_one_letter_code
_entity_poly.pdbx_strand_id
1 'polypeptide(L)'
;MELCAASSYGIPTIERSVLLGYVSRLYKQSICVSGTHGKTTTTSMITTALELAGRDPSAVIGGKLPLINGYGKAGKGDDIVIEACEFAETFLKLTPYLSVVLNIDNDHLDYYGSMGELKFAFKRFALMTQFMIFANADDKNTMDVMYTLDRRVRTFAIDNHADYRAVNVNEYKPGFFEFDLKEWNTTDTTRIRLSVPGRHNIYNALAMCAVCRFVGLSAEQCAEAALNFKGAGRRFEVYGECNGALVIDDYAHHPTELRATLNTAK
;
A
#
# COMPACT_ATOMS: atom_id res chain seq x y z
N MET A 1 24.00 -16.87 14.53
CA MET A 1 25.42 -17.11 14.21
C MET A 1 26.07 -15.85 13.61
N GLU A 2 25.54 -15.23 12.57
CA GLU A 2 26.15 -14.06 11.89
C GLU A 2 26.35 -12.84 12.79
N LEU A 3 25.35 -12.45 13.59
CA LEU A 3 25.48 -11.31 14.51
C LEU A 3 26.53 -11.55 15.61
N CYS A 4 26.64 -12.79 16.11
CA CYS A 4 27.70 -13.13 17.08
C CYS A 4 29.09 -13.06 16.44
N ALA A 5 29.22 -13.54 15.21
CA ALA A 5 30.48 -13.44 14.46
C ALA A 5 30.84 -11.97 14.19
N ALA A 6 29.90 -11.15 13.73
CA ALA A 6 30.10 -9.72 13.53
C ALA A 6 30.59 -9.03 14.82
N SER A 7 29.94 -9.32 15.95
CA SER A 7 30.33 -8.80 17.26
C SER A 7 31.75 -9.24 17.65
N SER A 8 32.13 -10.51 17.42
CA SER A 8 33.47 -11.02 17.73
C SER A 8 34.60 -10.39 16.90
N TYR A 9 34.27 -9.91 15.70
CA TYR A 9 35.19 -9.16 14.83
C TYR A 9 35.10 -7.65 14.96
N GLY A 10 34.33 -7.13 15.93
CA GLY A 10 34.14 -5.70 16.11
C GLY A 10 33.41 -4.99 14.98
N ILE A 11 32.64 -5.73 14.15
CA ILE A 11 31.88 -5.17 13.03
C ILE A 11 30.58 -4.55 13.58
N PRO A 12 30.35 -3.26 13.39
CA PRO A 12 29.11 -2.62 13.84
C PRO A 12 27.91 -3.19 13.06
N THR A 13 26.82 -3.45 13.77
CA THR A 13 25.56 -3.93 13.19
C THR A 13 24.47 -2.90 13.38
N ILE A 14 23.56 -2.82 12.41
CA ILE A 14 22.39 -1.95 12.46
C ILE A 14 21.13 -2.79 12.12
N GLU A 15 20.04 -2.52 12.79
CA GLU A 15 18.78 -3.14 12.49
C GLU A 15 18.21 -2.61 11.16
N ARG A 16 17.63 -3.50 10.34
CA ARG A 16 17.13 -3.21 8.99
C ARG A 16 16.15 -2.02 8.97
N SER A 17 15.22 -1.95 9.91
CA SER A 17 14.22 -0.87 9.96
C SER A 17 14.84 0.49 10.27
N VAL A 18 15.88 0.52 11.10
CA VAL A 18 16.65 1.74 11.41
C VAL A 18 17.40 2.22 10.17
N LEU A 19 18.07 1.31 9.45
CA LEU A 19 18.75 1.67 8.19
C LEU A 19 17.75 2.20 7.16
N LEU A 20 16.57 1.56 7.01
CA LEU A 20 15.53 2.00 6.11
C LEU A 20 15.01 3.41 6.50
N GLY A 21 14.92 3.70 7.80
CA GLY A 21 14.59 5.02 8.30
C GLY A 21 15.62 6.10 7.88
N TYR A 22 16.91 5.77 7.90
CA TYR A 22 17.94 6.68 7.36
C TYR A 22 17.80 6.86 5.85
N VAL A 23 17.60 5.77 5.10
CA VAL A 23 17.43 5.83 3.65
C VAL A 23 16.22 6.69 3.28
N SER A 24 15.09 6.55 3.99
CA SER A 24 13.87 7.32 3.71
C SER A 24 14.07 8.83 3.77
N ARG A 25 15.04 9.32 4.56
CA ARG A 25 15.36 10.75 4.71
C ARG A 25 16.17 11.32 3.55
N LEU A 26 16.75 10.47 2.71
CA LEU A 26 17.57 10.90 1.58
C LEU A 26 16.73 11.37 0.38
N TYR A 27 15.43 11.09 0.40
CA TYR A 27 14.49 11.40 -0.67
C TYR A 27 13.63 12.59 -0.31
N LYS A 28 13.30 13.41 -1.31
CA LYS A 28 12.40 14.57 -1.12
C LYS A 28 10.98 14.13 -0.78
N GLN A 29 10.55 13.01 -1.35
CA GLN A 29 9.21 12.47 -1.14
C GLN A 29 9.29 10.98 -0.75
N SER A 30 9.30 10.72 0.56
CA SER A 30 9.13 9.36 1.06
C SER A 30 7.64 9.06 1.23
N ILE A 31 7.14 8.09 0.44
CA ILE A 31 5.76 7.62 0.43
C ILE A 31 5.71 6.32 1.19
N CYS A 32 5.16 6.33 2.41
CA CYS A 32 5.12 5.18 3.29
C CYS A 32 3.70 4.59 3.34
N VAL A 33 3.54 3.35 2.88
CA VAL A 33 2.24 2.66 2.79
C VAL A 33 2.09 1.72 3.97
N SER A 34 1.15 2.01 4.86
CA SER A 34 0.82 1.24 6.04
C SER A 34 -0.62 0.72 6.02
N GLY A 35 -0.92 -0.17 6.95
CA GLY A 35 -2.22 -0.81 7.12
C GLY A 35 -2.06 -2.30 7.40
N THR A 36 -3.02 -2.93 8.03
CA THR A 36 -2.96 -4.38 8.29
C THR A 36 -2.92 -5.15 6.97
N HIS A 37 -3.78 -4.79 6.01
CA HIS A 37 -3.93 -5.46 4.72
C HIS A 37 -3.67 -4.52 3.54
N GLY A 38 -3.20 -5.10 2.40
CA GLY A 38 -3.04 -4.37 1.14
C GLY A 38 -1.73 -3.61 0.95
N LYS A 39 -0.85 -3.55 1.95
CA LYS A 39 0.44 -2.81 1.91
C LYS A 39 1.26 -3.11 0.65
N THR A 40 1.61 -4.37 0.45
CA THR A 40 2.44 -4.84 -0.68
C THR A 40 1.84 -4.46 -2.02
N THR A 41 0.55 -4.71 -2.20
CA THR A 41 -0.16 -4.40 -3.45
C THR A 41 -0.19 -2.90 -3.73
N THR A 42 -0.53 -2.09 -2.72
CA THR A 42 -0.61 -0.63 -2.86
C THR A 42 0.78 -0.03 -3.12
N THR A 43 1.82 -0.46 -2.39
CA THR A 43 3.20 -0.04 -2.62
C THR A 43 3.65 -0.37 -4.05
N SER A 44 3.30 -1.57 -4.53
CA SER A 44 3.59 -2.01 -5.89
C SER A 44 2.82 -1.21 -6.94
N MET A 45 1.54 -0.88 -6.71
CA MET A 45 0.74 -0.04 -7.63
C MET A 45 1.30 1.38 -7.72
N ILE A 46 1.64 2.02 -6.59
CA ILE A 46 2.25 3.36 -6.58
C ILE A 46 3.59 3.33 -7.31
N THR A 47 4.44 2.34 -7.02
CA THR A 47 5.72 2.18 -7.71
C THR A 47 5.52 2.04 -9.22
N THR A 48 4.56 1.20 -9.64
CA THR A 48 4.22 1.01 -11.07
C THR A 48 3.79 2.33 -11.72
N ALA A 49 2.94 3.11 -11.05
CA ALA A 49 2.46 4.38 -11.57
C ALA A 49 3.60 5.40 -11.75
N LEU A 50 4.48 5.52 -10.77
CA LEU A 50 5.62 6.43 -10.85
C LEU A 50 6.64 6.00 -11.91
N GLU A 51 6.89 4.68 -12.07
CA GLU A 51 7.75 4.13 -13.13
C GLU A 51 7.20 4.45 -14.53
N LEU A 52 5.92 4.15 -14.79
CA LEU A 52 5.28 4.41 -16.06
C LEU A 52 5.22 5.90 -16.40
N ALA A 53 5.13 6.74 -15.39
CA ALA A 53 5.21 8.20 -15.53
C ALA A 53 6.65 8.73 -15.72
N GLY A 54 7.66 7.86 -15.79
CA GLY A 54 9.06 8.24 -16.00
C GLY A 54 9.74 8.91 -14.80
N ARG A 55 9.21 8.74 -13.58
CA ARG A 55 9.76 9.37 -12.38
C ARG A 55 10.94 8.62 -11.76
N ASP A 56 11.22 7.40 -12.22
CA ASP A 56 12.31 6.53 -11.76
C ASP A 56 12.42 6.46 -10.22
N PRO A 57 11.34 6.04 -9.49
CA PRO A 57 11.34 6.02 -8.04
C PRO A 57 12.27 4.94 -7.48
N SER A 58 12.73 5.13 -6.24
CA SER A 58 13.20 4.02 -5.42
C SER A 58 12.03 3.31 -4.78
N ALA A 59 12.18 2.03 -4.47
CA ALA A 59 11.11 1.23 -3.87
C ALA A 59 11.65 0.19 -2.90
N VAL A 60 10.89 -0.05 -1.81
CA VAL A 60 11.10 -1.17 -0.87
C VAL A 60 9.74 -1.83 -0.63
N ILE A 61 9.57 -3.04 -1.14
CA ILE A 61 8.28 -3.74 -1.24
C ILE A 61 8.39 -5.11 -0.55
N GLY A 62 7.35 -5.53 0.14
CA GLY A 62 7.28 -6.81 0.83
C GLY A 62 7.11 -8.03 -0.08
N GLY A 63 6.78 -7.83 -1.36
CA GLY A 63 6.62 -8.86 -2.39
C GLY A 63 7.42 -8.53 -3.65
N LYS A 64 7.67 -9.55 -4.48
CA LYS A 64 8.34 -9.35 -5.77
C LYS A 64 7.43 -8.59 -6.73
N LEU A 65 7.87 -7.43 -7.22
CA LEU A 65 7.19 -6.69 -8.29
C LEU A 65 7.84 -7.04 -9.63
N PRO A 66 7.10 -7.69 -10.56
CA PRO A 66 7.65 -8.11 -11.85
C PRO A 66 8.26 -6.96 -12.65
N LEU A 67 7.64 -5.78 -12.63
CA LEU A 67 8.10 -4.60 -13.38
C LEU A 67 9.54 -4.19 -13.05
N ILE A 68 9.96 -4.31 -11.79
CA ILE A 68 11.33 -4.00 -11.35
C ILE A 68 12.17 -5.26 -11.13
N ASN A 69 11.60 -6.44 -11.43
CA ASN A 69 12.21 -7.77 -11.23
C ASN A 69 12.78 -7.97 -9.82
N GLY A 70 12.14 -7.44 -8.77
CA GLY A 70 12.70 -7.50 -7.41
C GLY A 70 11.74 -7.07 -6.31
N TYR A 71 12.24 -7.07 -5.10
CA TYR A 71 11.58 -6.59 -3.88
C TYR A 71 11.93 -5.13 -3.56
N GLY A 72 12.79 -4.54 -4.37
CA GLY A 72 13.23 -3.15 -4.24
C GLY A 72 14.06 -2.72 -5.43
N LYS A 73 14.18 -1.41 -5.56
CA LYS A 73 14.91 -0.72 -6.62
C LYS A 73 15.52 0.54 -6.04
N ALA A 74 16.74 0.87 -6.46
CA ALA A 74 17.34 2.19 -6.28
C ALA A 74 17.13 2.97 -7.59
N GLY A 75 16.18 3.90 -7.59
CA GLY A 75 15.92 4.84 -8.68
C GLY A 75 16.75 6.11 -8.54
N LYS A 76 16.72 6.96 -9.57
CA LYS A 76 17.40 8.26 -9.61
C LYS A 76 16.44 9.43 -9.33
N GLY A 77 15.14 9.14 -9.19
CA GLY A 77 14.12 10.13 -8.91
C GLY A 77 14.13 10.62 -7.46
N ASP A 78 13.30 11.62 -7.20
CA ASP A 78 13.14 12.24 -5.88
C ASP A 78 12.24 11.41 -4.94
N ASP A 79 11.56 10.38 -5.47
CA ASP A 79 10.56 9.59 -4.76
C ASP A 79 11.14 8.27 -4.24
N ILE A 80 10.74 7.89 -3.02
CA ILE A 80 10.88 6.53 -2.54
C ILE A 80 9.53 6.01 -2.03
N VAL A 81 9.13 4.82 -2.48
CA VAL A 81 7.90 4.15 -2.04
C VAL A 81 8.27 3.00 -1.11
N ILE A 82 7.78 3.04 0.11
CA ILE A 82 8.17 2.10 1.18
C ILE A 82 6.93 1.40 1.75
N GLU A 83 6.97 0.09 1.77
CA GLU A 83 6.04 -0.71 2.56
C GLU A 83 6.37 -0.55 4.05
N ALA A 84 5.46 0.07 4.80
CA ALA A 84 5.61 0.45 6.20
C ALA A 84 4.88 -0.56 7.10
N CYS A 85 5.61 -1.58 7.56
CA CYS A 85 5.07 -2.65 8.39
C CYS A 85 4.89 -2.18 9.83
N GLU A 86 3.69 -2.41 10.39
CA GLU A 86 3.35 -2.10 11.78
C GLU A 86 3.96 -3.08 12.78
N PHE A 87 4.28 -4.31 12.36
CA PHE A 87 4.82 -5.33 13.25
C PHE A 87 6.07 -4.84 13.97
N ALA A 88 6.11 -5.07 15.29
CA ALA A 88 7.20 -4.62 16.17
C ALA A 88 7.50 -3.11 16.04
N GLU A 89 6.50 -2.29 15.67
CA GLU A 89 6.60 -0.85 15.48
C GLU A 89 7.70 -0.41 14.48
N THR A 90 8.07 -1.28 13.53
CA THR A 90 9.18 -0.99 12.60
C THR A 90 8.88 0.23 11.72
N PHE A 91 7.60 0.50 11.39
CA PHE A 91 7.19 1.69 10.64
C PHE A 91 7.49 3.02 11.37
N LEU A 92 7.63 2.99 12.72
CA LEU A 92 7.99 4.18 13.51
C LEU A 92 9.48 4.58 13.38
N LYS A 93 10.27 3.80 12.65
CA LYS A 93 11.66 4.19 12.31
C LYS A 93 11.73 5.02 11.02
N LEU A 94 10.65 5.01 10.22
CA LEU A 94 10.58 5.73 8.95
C LEU A 94 10.37 7.24 9.17
N THR A 95 10.57 8.00 8.10
CA THR A 95 10.31 9.45 8.09
C THR A 95 9.40 9.76 6.89
N PRO A 96 8.07 9.52 7.01
CA PRO A 96 7.17 9.68 5.89
C PRO A 96 6.97 11.17 5.55
N TYR A 97 7.20 11.56 4.29
CA TYR A 97 6.69 12.80 3.73
C TYR A 97 5.20 12.69 3.45
N LEU A 98 4.81 11.58 2.81
CA LEU A 98 3.43 11.15 2.62
C LEU A 98 3.21 9.79 3.28
N SER A 99 2.08 9.60 3.92
CA SER A 99 1.68 8.29 4.43
C SER A 99 0.33 7.86 3.89
N VAL A 100 0.17 6.55 3.75
CA VAL A 100 -1.10 5.90 3.45
C VAL A 100 -1.45 5.00 4.63
N VAL A 101 -2.70 5.07 5.08
CA VAL A 101 -3.27 4.14 6.06
C VAL A 101 -4.47 3.46 5.42
N LEU A 102 -4.28 2.21 5.01
CA LEU A 102 -5.26 1.44 4.25
C LEU A 102 -6.41 0.93 5.13
N ASN A 103 -6.06 0.39 6.26
CA ASN A 103 -6.97 -0.19 7.25
C ASN A 103 -6.22 -0.51 8.54
N ILE A 104 -6.95 -0.66 9.65
CA ILE A 104 -6.43 -1.12 10.93
C ILE A 104 -7.33 -2.27 11.41
N ASP A 105 -6.86 -3.50 11.26
CA ASP A 105 -7.58 -4.72 11.64
C ASP A 105 -6.87 -5.45 12.78
N ASN A 106 -7.53 -6.43 13.35
CA ASN A 106 -7.08 -7.20 14.49
C ASN A 106 -5.97 -8.18 14.11
N ASP A 107 -4.75 -7.68 13.97
CA ASP A 107 -3.54 -8.46 13.67
C ASP A 107 -2.42 -8.09 14.66
N HIS A 108 -1.47 -9.02 14.85
CA HIS A 108 -0.31 -8.83 15.74
C HIS A 108 -0.66 -8.47 17.19
N LEU A 109 -1.82 -8.90 17.69
CA LEU A 109 -2.23 -8.63 19.10
C LEU A 109 -1.37 -9.38 20.12
N ASP A 110 -0.66 -10.43 19.75
CA ASP A 110 0.40 -11.06 20.52
C ASP A 110 1.52 -10.08 20.88
N TYR A 111 1.80 -9.13 19.97
CA TYR A 111 2.75 -8.04 20.19
C TYR A 111 2.10 -6.82 20.88
N TYR A 112 0.98 -6.34 20.36
CA TYR A 112 0.34 -5.10 20.83
C TYR A 112 -0.51 -5.27 22.09
N GLY A 113 -0.98 -6.48 22.39
CA GLY A 113 -1.84 -6.76 23.53
C GLY A 113 -3.30 -6.30 23.36
N SER A 114 -3.57 -5.24 22.62
CA SER A 114 -4.93 -4.74 22.37
C SER A 114 -5.06 -3.94 21.08
N MET A 115 -6.30 -3.84 20.58
CA MET A 115 -6.65 -2.94 19.46
C MET A 115 -6.35 -1.46 19.80
N GLY A 116 -6.45 -1.07 21.07
CA GLY A 116 -6.13 0.29 21.52
C GLY A 116 -4.65 0.62 21.32
N GLU A 117 -3.76 -0.29 21.70
CA GLU A 117 -2.32 -0.12 21.50
C GLU A 117 -1.94 -0.13 20.01
N LEU A 118 -2.56 -1.00 19.22
CA LEU A 118 -2.37 -1.00 17.77
C LEU A 118 -2.79 0.34 17.14
N LYS A 119 -3.98 0.84 17.47
CA LYS A 119 -4.44 2.18 17.02
C LYS A 119 -3.49 3.28 17.49
N PHE A 120 -2.96 3.19 18.71
CA PHE A 120 -2.00 4.16 19.21
C PHE A 120 -0.69 4.15 18.43
N ALA A 121 -0.19 2.97 18.01
CA ALA A 121 0.97 2.87 17.13
C ALA A 121 0.73 3.51 15.77
N PHE A 122 -0.44 3.26 15.14
CA PHE A 122 -0.83 3.94 13.90
C PHE A 122 -0.99 5.46 14.08
N LYS A 123 -1.51 5.91 15.23
CA LYS A 123 -1.55 7.34 15.56
C LYS A 123 -0.15 7.95 15.61
N ARG A 124 0.79 7.30 16.26
CA ARG A 124 2.21 7.73 16.31
C ARG A 124 2.81 7.82 14.91
N PHE A 125 2.59 6.79 14.06
CA PHE A 125 3.04 6.79 12.67
C PHE A 125 2.43 7.96 11.87
N ALA A 126 1.13 8.18 11.98
CA ALA A 126 0.44 9.28 11.30
C ALA A 126 0.98 10.65 11.75
N LEU A 127 1.25 10.83 13.05
CA LEU A 127 1.84 12.07 13.61
C LEU A 127 3.26 12.36 13.07
N MET A 128 4.01 11.35 12.65
CA MET A 128 5.34 11.51 12.05
C MET A 128 5.27 11.99 10.60
N THR A 129 4.11 11.92 9.97
CA THR A 129 3.94 12.34 8.57
C THR A 129 4.14 13.84 8.43
N GLN A 130 5.07 14.21 7.55
CA GLN A 130 5.49 15.61 7.42
C GLN A 130 4.46 16.46 6.67
N PHE A 131 3.81 15.91 5.63
CA PHE A 131 3.00 16.73 4.73
C PHE A 131 1.54 16.29 4.61
N MET A 132 1.24 15.06 4.16
CA MET A 132 -0.13 14.60 3.91
C MET A 132 -0.32 13.13 4.26
N ILE A 133 -1.45 12.83 4.89
CA ILE A 133 -1.91 11.48 5.18
C ILE A 133 -3.05 11.13 4.22
N PHE A 134 -3.01 9.95 3.61
CA PHE A 134 -4.10 9.38 2.82
C PHE A 134 -4.74 8.24 3.60
N ALA A 135 -6.03 8.34 3.91
CA ALA A 135 -6.71 7.42 4.81
C ALA A 135 -7.99 6.84 4.20
N ASN A 136 -8.26 5.58 4.44
CA ASN A 136 -9.48 4.91 4.02
C ASN A 136 -10.66 5.32 4.90
N ALA A 137 -11.63 6.06 4.32
CA ALA A 137 -12.81 6.52 5.04
C ALA A 137 -13.86 5.40 5.27
N ASP A 138 -13.72 4.26 4.61
CA ASP A 138 -14.59 3.10 4.83
C ASP A 138 -14.07 2.21 5.99
N ASP A 139 -12.84 2.42 6.45
CA ASP A 139 -12.29 1.71 7.61
C ASP A 139 -12.51 2.51 8.90
N LYS A 140 -13.42 2.01 9.74
CA LYS A 140 -13.78 2.67 10.99
C LYS A 140 -12.57 2.88 11.92
N ASN A 141 -11.70 1.88 12.05
CA ASN A 141 -10.56 1.97 12.97
C ASN A 141 -9.54 3.01 12.49
N THR A 142 -9.32 3.09 11.17
CA THR A 142 -8.50 4.15 10.57
C THR A 142 -9.09 5.52 10.87
N MET A 143 -10.38 5.72 10.64
CA MET A 143 -11.01 7.02 10.88
C MET A 143 -11.08 7.39 12.36
N ASP A 144 -11.26 6.42 13.27
CA ASP A 144 -11.16 6.67 14.71
C ASP A 144 -9.79 7.25 15.09
N VAL A 145 -8.71 6.85 14.41
CA VAL A 145 -7.38 7.43 14.60
C VAL A 145 -7.29 8.82 13.95
N MET A 146 -7.70 8.95 12.68
CA MET A 146 -7.55 10.18 11.91
C MET A 146 -8.29 11.37 12.52
N TYR A 147 -9.50 11.17 13.06
CA TYR A 147 -10.27 12.23 13.73
C TYR A 147 -9.61 12.80 15.00
N THR A 148 -8.62 12.11 15.56
CA THR A 148 -7.88 12.59 16.75
C THR A 148 -6.63 13.39 16.39
N LEU A 149 -6.35 13.61 15.10
CA LEU A 149 -5.12 14.22 14.62
C LEU A 149 -5.35 15.67 14.18
N ASP A 150 -4.46 16.55 14.58
CA ASP A 150 -4.29 17.87 13.96
C ASP A 150 -3.24 17.75 12.83
N ARG A 151 -3.64 17.14 11.72
CA ARG A 151 -2.82 16.86 10.55
C ARG A 151 -3.64 16.98 9.26
N ARG A 152 -2.96 17.19 8.15
CA ARG A 152 -3.59 17.20 6.83
C ARG A 152 -3.91 15.77 6.41
N VAL A 153 -5.20 15.47 6.29
CA VAL A 153 -5.70 14.18 5.85
C VAL A 153 -6.50 14.35 4.57
N ARG A 154 -6.26 13.50 3.60
CA ARG A 154 -7.12 13.25 2.44
C ARG A 154 -7.66 11.83 2.53
N THR A 155 -8.90 11.67 2.17
CA THR A 155 -9.59 10.40 2.33
C THR A 155 -9.88 9.73 0.99
N PHE A 156 -9.95 8.41 0.99
CA PHE A 156 -10.45 7.63 -0.14
C PHE A 156 -11.49 6.62 0.35
N ALA A 157 -12.50 6.32 -0.50
CA ALA A 157 -13.59 5.42 -0.13
C ALA A 157 -14.33 4.86 -1.36
N ILE A 158 -15.03 3.74 -1.17
CA ILE A 158 -16.03 3.22 -2.10
C ILE A 158 -17.42 3.66 -1.62
N ASP A 159 -17.72 3.42 -0.34
CA ASP A 159 -19.09 3.51 0.19
C ASP A 159 -19.34 4.87 0.88
N ASN A 160 -18.37 5.40 1.61
CA ASN A 160 -18.48 6.66 2.33
C ASN A 160 -18.12 7.89 1.48
N HIS A 161 -18.42 9.08 2.01
CA HIS A 161 -17.96 10.34 1.43
C HIS A 161 -16.44 10.48 1.67
N ALA A 162 -15.69 10.81 0.61
CA ALA A 162 -14.24 10.97 0.66
C ALA A 162 -13.74 11.92 -0.42
N ASP A 163 -12.47 12.37 -0.30
CA ASP A 163 -11.81 13.21 -1.31
C ASP A 163 -11.59 12.47 -2.65
N TYR A 164 -11.31 11.18 -2.58
CA TYR A 164 -11.17 10.29 -3.74
C TYR A 164 -12.14 9.13 -3.62
N ARG A 165 -13.05 8.99 -4.57
CA ARG A 165 -14.10 7.97 -4.51
C ARG A 165 -14.10 7.06 -5.73
N ALA A 166 -14.35 5.78 -5.50
CA ALA A 166 -14.77 4.89 -6.57
C ALA A 166 -16.31 4.98 -6.70
N VAL A 167 -16.78 5.54 -7.78
CA VAL A 167 -18.20 5.53 -8.14
C VAL A 167 -18.43 4.64 -9.36
N ASN A 168 -19.68 4.21 -9.60
CA ASN A 168 -20.02 3.34 -10.73
C ASN A 168 -19.15 2.07 -10.78
N VAL A 169 -18.92 1.47 -9.60
CA VAL A 169 -18.15 0.23 -9.48
C VAL A 169 -18.85 -0.89 -10.22
N ASN A 170 -18.17 -1.53 -11.14
CA ASN A 170 -18.67 -2.60 -11.97
C ASN A 170 -17.68 -3.76 -12.03
N GLU A 171 -18.21 -4.99 -11.98
CA GLU A 171 -17.46 -6.21 -12.25
C GLU A 171 -17.54 -6.50 -13.75
N TYR A 172 -16.46 -6.21 -14.51
CA TYR A 172 -16.48 -6.32 -15.97
C TYR A 172 -16.14 -7.74 -16.48
N LYS A 173 -15.55 -8.57 -15.63
CA LYS A 173 -15.39 -10.02 -15.78
C LYS A 173 -15.28 -10.64 -14.37
N PRO A 174 -15.54 -11.95 -14.20
CA PRO A 174 -15.52 -12.60 -12.88
C PRO A 174 -14.28 -12.24 -12.07
N GLY A 175 -14.50 -11.67 -10.88
CA GLY A 175 -13.46 -11.23 -9.94
C GLY A 175 -12.73 -9.93 -10.31
N PHE A 176 -12.94 -9.33 -11.49
CA PHE A 176 -12.22 -8.13 -11.92
C PHE A 176 -13.12 -6.90 -12.01
N PHE A 177 -12.67 -5.81 -11.43
CA PHE A 177 -13.44 -4.61 -11.23
C PHE A 177 -12.93 -3.42 -12.03
N GLU A 178 -13.86 -2.53 -12.37
CA GLU A 178 -13.59 -1.19 -12.86
C GLU A 178 -14.48 -0.20 -12.10
N PHE A 179 -14.07 1.06 -12.05
CA PHE A 179 -14.81 2.12 -11.40
C PHE A 179 -14.48 3.47 -12.03
N ASP A 180 -15.31 4.47 -11.76
CA ASP A 180 -14.99 5.86 -12.08
C ASP A 180 -14.33 6.52 -10.88
N LEU A 181 -13.10 7.00 -11.03
CA LEU A 181 -12.43 7.83 -10.03
C LEU A 181 -13.08 9.20 -10.03
N LYS A 182 -13.67 9.58 -8.89
CA LYS A 182 -14.20 10.92 -8.63
C LYS A 182 -13.33 11.62 -7.61
N GLU A 183 -12.80 12.79 -7.96
CA GLU A 183 -11.98 13.62 -7.09
C GLU A 183 -12.80 14.76 -6.49
N TRP A 184 -12.45 15.21 -5.28
CA TRP A 184 -13.17 16.25 -4.52
C TRP A 184 -13.24 17.61 -5.22
N ASN A 185 -12.27 17.90 -6.08
CA ASN A 185 -12.07 19.21 -6.71
C ASN A 185 -12.49 19.27 -8.19
N THR A 186 -13.13 18.23 -8.70
CA THR A 186 -13.61 18.16 -10.09
C THR A 186 -14.98 17.49 -10.19
N THR A 187 -15.73 17.85 -11.22
CA THR A 187 -16.97 17.16 -11.61
C THR A 187 -16.71 15.98 -12.52
N ASP A 188 -15.57 15.97 -13.19
CA ASP A 188 -15.20 14.92 -14.14
C ASP A 188 -14.76 13.65 -13.40
N THR A 189 -14.90 12.55 -14.10
CA THR A 189 -14.48 11.24 -13.61
C THR A 189 -13.59 10.56 -14.64
N THR A 190 -12.65 9.73 -14.16
CA THR A 190 -11.78 8.93 -15.04
C THR A 190 -12.02 7.46 -14.76
N ARG A 191 -12.25 6.67 -15.82
CA ARG A 191 -12.44 5.22 -15.71
C ARG A 191 -11.12 4.54 -15.33
N ILE A 192 -11.14 3.83 -14.21
CA ILE A 192 -10.04 2.99 -13.73
C ILE A 192 -10.44 1.53 -13.88
N ARG A 193 -9.67 0.77 -14.66
CA ARG A 193 -9.87 -0.67 -14.84
C ARG A 193 -8.73 -1.43 -14.20
N LEU A 194 -9.05 -2.36 -13.31
CA LEU A 194 -8.07 -3.17 -12.61
C LEU A 194 -7.72 -4.42 -13.42
N SER A 195 -6.44 -4.72 -13.53
CA SER A 195 -5.95 -5.96 -14.14
C SER A 195 -5.65 -7.07 -13.13
N VAL A 196 -5.88 -6.79 -11.84
CA VAL A 196 -5.79 -7.76 -10.75
C VAL A 196 -7.17 -8.01 -10.16
N PRO A 197 -7.50 -9.24 -9.76
CA PRO A 197 -8.83 -9.58 -9.28
C PRO A 197 -9.03 -9.19 -7.80
N GLY A 198 -10.30 -9.14 -7.39
CA GLY A 198 -10.72 -8.90 -6.02
C GLY A 198 -11.18 -7.47 -5.74
N ARG A 199 -12.37 -7.33 -5.14
CA ARG A 199 -12.98 -6.04 -4.80
C ARG A 199 -12.10 -5.19 -3.88
N HIS A 200 -11.30 -5.83 -2.98
CA HIS A 200 -10.37 -5.13 -2.09
C HIS A 200 -9.28 -4.36 -2.87
N ASN A 201 -8.96 -4.75 -4.10
CA ASN A 201 -8.00 -4.03 -4.94
C ASN A 201 -8.54 -2.67 -5.44
N ILE A 202 -9.84 -2.41 -5.33
CA ILE A 202 -10.40 -1.06 -5.56
C ILE A 202 -9.83 -0.08 -4.52
N TYR A 203 -9.78 -0.45 -3.24
CA TYR A 203 -9.17 0.38 -2.19
C TYR A 203 -7.67 0.62 -2.43
N ASN A 204 -6.94 -0.43 -2.84
CA ASN A 204 -5.52 -0.33 -3.15
C ASN A 204 -5.27 0.64 -4.32
N ALA A 205 -6.13 0.56 -5.36
CA ALA A 205 -6.06 1.46 -6.51
C ALA A 205 -6.49 2.89 -6.16
N LEU A 206 -7.51 3.07 -5.33
CA LEU A 206 -7.90 4.40 -4.84
C LEU A 206 -6.77 5.06 -4.05
N ALA A 207 -6.11 4.33 -3.17
CA ALA A 207 -4.95 4.82 -2.44
C ALA A 207 -3.80 5.20 -3.38
N MET A 208 -3.51 4.36 -4.39
CA MET A 208 -2.55 4.67 -5.46
C MET A 208 -2.95 5.95 -6.20
N CYS A 209 -4.21 6.06 -6.66
CA CYS A 209 -4.69 7.25 -7.34
C CYS A 209 -4.55 8.50 -6.46
N ALA A 210 -4.98 8.44 -5.19
CA ALA A 210 -4.91 9.57 -4.28
C ALA A 210 -3.48 10.11 -4.10
N VAL A 211 -2.52 9.20 -3.89
CA VAL A 211 -1.09 9.55 -3.77
C VAL A 211 -0.55 10.08 -5.09
N CYS A 212 -0.76 9.36 -6.20
CA CYS A 212 -0.19 9.71 -7.50
C CYS A 212 -0.74 11.03 -8.05
N ARG A 213 -2.04 11.28 -7.89
CA ARG A 213 -2.67 12.57 -8.21
C ARG A 213 -2.05 13.71 -7.40
N PHE A 214 -1.82 13.46 -6.13
CA PHE A 214 -1.20 14.45 -5.24
C PHE A 214 0.24 14.79 -5.65
N VAL A 215 1.03 13.82 -6.07
CA VAL A 215 2.41 14.03 -6.53
C VAL A 215 2.49 14.47 -8.00
N GLY A 216 1.35 14.76 -8.65
CA GLY A 216 1.27 15.44 -9.93
C GLY A 216 1.06 14.53 -11.16
N LEU A 217 0.76 13.25 -10.99
CA LEU A 217 0.34 12.40 -12.10
C LEU A 217 -1.09 12.79 -12.55
N SER A 218 -1.41 12.60 -13.83
CA SER A 218 -2.78 12.76 -14.31
C SER A 218 -3.66 11.56 -13.92
N ALA A 219 -4.98 11.72 -13.96
CA ALA A 219 -5.90 10.62 -13.69
C ALA A 219 -5.78 9.50 -14.75
N GLU A 220 -5.46 9.86 -16.00
CA GLU A 220 -5.21 8.93 -17.09
C GLU A 220 -3.93 8.11 -16.86
N GLN A 221 -2.87 8.73 -16.33
CA GLN A 221 -1.66 8.01 -15.92
C GLN A 221 -1.95 7.01 -14.78
N CYS A 222 -2.82 7.37 -13.84
CA CYS A 222 -3.28 6.42 -12.81
C CYS A 222 -4.09 5.27 -13.42
N ALA A 223 -4.96 5.55 -14.41
CA ALA A 223 -5.73 4.53 -15.13
C ALA A 223 -4.82 3.58 -15.91
N GLU A 224 -3.83 4.12 -16.60
CA GLU A 224 -2.81 3.35 -17.31
C GLU A 224 -2.02 2.44 -16.35
N ALA A 225 -1.62 2.98 -15.20
CA ALA A 225 -0.90 2.22 -14.18
C ALA A 225 -1.74 1.05 -13.62
N ALA A 226 -3.02 1.29 -13.30
CA ALA A 226 -3.93 0.26 -12.82
C ALA A 226 -4.15 -0.87 -13.86
N LEU A 227 -4.25 -0.51 -15.14
CA LEU A 227 -4.40 -1.46 -16.24
C LEU A 227 -3.14 -2.28 -16.49
N ASN A 228 -1.96 -1.69 -16.32
CA ASN A 228 -0.66 -2.32 -16.54
C ASN A 228 -0.11 -3.05 -15.31
N PHE A 229 -0.68 -2.87 -14.14
CA PHE A 229 -0.25 -3.55 -12.93
C PHE A 229 -0.64 -5.04 -12.97
N LYS A 230 0.34 -5.93 -13.06
CA LYS A 230 0.14 -7.39 -13.21
C LYS A 230 0.14 -8.16 -11.88
N GLY A 231 0.05 -7.45 -10.76
CA GLY A 231 0.14 -8.04 -9.42
C GLY A 231 1.55 -8.00 -8.84
N ALA A 232 1.64 -8.34 -7.57
CA ALA A 232 2.88 -8.62 -6.86
C ALA A 232 2.95 -10.12 -6.58
N GLY A 233 4.14 -10.65 -6.52
CA GLY A 233 4.35 -12.08 -6.27
C GLY A 233 3.65 -12.55 -5.00
N ARG A 234 3.04 -13.72 -5.04
CA ARG A 234 2.25 -14.34 -3.98
C ARG A 234 1.02 -13.50 -3.55
N ARG A 235 0.40 -12.75 -4.48
CA ARG A 235 -0.84 -11.99 -4.28
C ARG A 235 -1.82 -12.35 -5.38
N PHE A 236 -2.58 -13.43 -5.17
CA PHE A 236 -3.44 -14.07 -6.18
C PHE A 236 -2.65 -14.38 -7.47
N GLU A 237 -1.45 -14.89 -7.31
CA GLU A 237 -0.54 -15.19 -8.41
C GLU A 237 -0.95 -16.49 -9.10
N VAL A 238 -1.28 -16.41 -10.38
CA VAL A 238 -1.68 -17.59 -11.17
C VAL A 238 -0.44 -18.30 -11.69
N TYR A 239 -0.20 -19.53 -11.23
CA TYR A 239 0.90 -20.38 -11.69
C TYR A 239 0.58 -21.17 -12.95
N GLY A 240 -0.70 -21.39 -13.22
CA GLY A 240 -1.15 -22.15 -14.38
C GLY A 240 -2.30 -23.08 -14.05
N GLU A 241 -2.47 -24.12 -14.89
CA GLU A 241 -3.56 -25.07 -14.78
C GLU A 241 -3.02 -26.50 -14.65
N CYS A 242 -3.59 -27.28 -13.75
CA CYS A 242 -3.27 -28.68 -13.54
C CYS A 242 -4.55 -29.52 -13.53
N ASN A 243 -4.71 -30.43 -14.49
CA ASN A 243 -5.88 -31.28 -14.63
C ASN A 243 -7.23 -30.54 -14.65
N GLY A 244 -7.28 -29.36 -15.30
CA GLY A 244 -8.47 -28.53 -15.35
C GLY A 244 -8.70 -27.65 -14.12
N ALA A 245 -7.80 -27.68 -13.13
CA ALA A 245 -7.84 -26.83 -11.94
C ALA A 245 -6.81 -25.70 -12.03
N LEU A 246 -7.26 -24.46 -11.83
CA LEU A 246 -6.35 -23.29 -11.75
C LEU A 246 -5.53 -23.34 -10.47
N VAL A 247 -4.21 -23.18 -10.58
CA VAL A 247 -3.27 -23.16 -9.44
C VAL A 247 -2.92 -21.71 -9.14
N ILE A 248 -3.27 -21.26 -7.93
CA ILE A 248 -3.07 -19.88 -7.47
C ILE A 248 -2.25 -19.89 -6.16
N ASP A 249 -1.23 -19.05 -6.07
CA ASP A 249 -0.49 -18.77 -4.83
C ASP A 249 -0.94 -17.43 -4.24
N ASP A 250 -1.32 -17.44 -2.96
CA ASP A 250 -1.65 -16.22 -2.22
C ASP A 250 -1.07 -16.28 -0.81
N TYR A 251 -0.45 -15.22 -0.37
CA TYR A 251 0.15 -15.09 0.97
C TYR A 251 -0.87 -14.81 2.06
N ALA A 252 -2.17 -14.84 1.76
CA ALA A 252 -3.24 -14.64 2.73
C ALA A 252 -3.09 -15.60 3.92
N HIS A 253 -3.01 -15.07 5.11
CA HIS A 253 -2.90 -15.83 6.37
C HIS A 253 -3.80 -15.27 7.47
N HIS A 254 -4.32 -14.06 7.31
CA HIS A 254 -5.32 -13.48 8.19
C HIS A 254 -6.75 -13.88 7.72
N PRO A 255 -7.73 -14.11 8.64
CA PRO A 255 -9.09 -14.51 8.25
C PRO A 255 -9.76 -13.58 7.24
N THR A 256 -9.55 -12.26 7.36
CA THR A 256 -10.06 -11.25 6.42
C THR A 256 -9.47 -11.45 5.03
N GLU A 257 -8.15 -11.67 4.93
CA GLU A 257 -7.46 -11.92 3.66
C GLU A 257 -7.90 -13.23 3.00
N LEU A 258 -7.93 -14.33 3.78
CA LEU A 258 -8.41 -15.63 3.30
C LEU A 258 -9.83 -15.55 2.72
N ARG A 259 -10.72 -14.83 3.40
CA ARG A 259 -12.09 -14.62 2.91
C ARG A 259 -12.10 -13.84 1.59
N ALA A 260 -11.29 -12.79 1.47
CA ALA A 260 -11.19 -12.00 0.25
C ALA A 260 -10.65 -12.84 -0.91
N THR A 261 -9.57 -13.61 -0.70
CA THR A 261 -8.97 -14.50 -1.70
C THR A 261 -9.95 -15.60 -2.15
N LEU A 262 -10.63 -16.28 -1.20
CA LEU A 262 -11.59 -17.31 -1.53
C LEU A 262 -12.85 -16.78 -2.25
N ASN A 263 -13.31 -15.57 -1.91
CA ASN A 263 -14.41 -14.94 -2.64
C ASN A 263 -14.00 -14.52 -4.06
N THR A 264 -12.73 -14.20 -4.25
CA THR A 264 -12.19 -13.86 -5.58
C THR A 264 -12.00 -15.10 -6.45
N ALA A 265 -11.72 -16.26 -5.84
CA ALA A 265 -11.50 -17.54 -6.54
C ALA A 265 -12.79 -18.27 -6.93
N LYS A 266 -13.96 -17.88 -6.38
CA LYS A 266 -15.29 -18.43 -6.75
C LYS A 266 -15.79 -17.87 -8.07
#